data_67c655fb0882c38ff678b16eb95fbae6
#
_entry.id   67c655fb0882c38ff678b16eb95fbae6
#
_cell.length_a   1.000
_cell.length_b   1.000
_cell.length_c   1.000
_cell.angle_alpha   90.00
_cell.angle_beta   90.00
_cell.angle_gamma   90.00
#
_symmetry.space_group_name_H-M   'P 1'
#
loop_
_entity.id
_entity.type
_entity.pdbx_description
1 polymer ?
#
loop_
_entity_poly.entity_id
_entity_poly.type
_entity_poly.pdbx_seq_one_letter_code
_entity_poly.pdbx_strand_id
1 'polypeptide(L)'
;GSGKTTLMRLITGQLRAQQGQVLVEGKDVAAFSAAELYEHRRRMGVLFQHGALFTDLSVFDNVAFPMRELTRLPEAVIRDLVILKLNAVGLRGVEKLMPSELSGGMARRVALARTIALDPEIMLYDEPFTGLDPISLGVIAHLISRINNALRSTSVMVSHDIEQSLAIVNQVIFLAHGEVVFSGSPEEMRQLDSPWVHQFVHGEPNGPVAFRYPAATTLQQDLLG
;
A
#
# COMPACT_ATOMS: atom_id res chain seq x y z
N GLY A 1 14.80 -4.55 -2.92
CA GLY A 1 14.38 -4.81 -4.27
C GLY A 1 13.68 -6.14 -4.57
N SER A 2 12.83 -6.69 -3.68
CA SER A 2 12.14 -7.99 -3.91
C SER A 2 11.00 -7.97 -4.93
N GLY A 3 10.69 -6.82 -5.56
CA GLY A 3 9.65 -6.71 -6.58
C GLY A 3 8.24 -6.35 -6.08
N LYS A 4 8.04 -6.02 -4.80
CA LYS A 4 6.72 -5.70 -4.21
C LYS A 4 5.98 -4.57 -4.94
N THR A 5 6.64 -3.43 -5.16
CA THR A 5 6.05 -2.31 -5.92
C THR A 5 5.80 -2.68 -7.39
N THR A 6 6.64 -3.53 -7.97
CA THR A 6 6.43 -4.06 -9.32
C THR A 6 5.15 -4.87 -9.40
N LEU A 7 4.88 -5.72 -8.40
CA LEU A 7 3.63 -6.49 -8.31
C LEU A 7 2.41 -5.57 -8.28
N MET A 8 2.44 -4.50 -7.47
CA MET A 8 1.34 -3.53 -7.44
C MET A 8 1.12 -2.84 -8.79
N ARG A 9 2.20 -2.49 -9.49
CA ARG A 9 2.11 -1.90 -10.84
C ARG A 9 1.56 -2.88 -11.88
N LEU A 10 1.81 -4.17 -11.73
CA LEU A 10 1.21 -5.22 -12.56
C LEU A 10 -0.29 -5.33 -12.29
N ILE A 11 -0.71 -5.38 -11.01
CA ILE A 11 -2.13 -5.46 -10.62
C ILE A 11 -2.91 -4.25 -11.15
N THR A 12 -2.34 -3.04 -11.10
CA THR A 12 -2.98 -1.81 -11.61
C THR A 12 -2.87 -1.66 -13.12
N GLY A 13 -2.19 -2.57 -13.81
CA GLY A 13 -1.95 -2.49 -15.26
C GLY A 13 -1.04 -1.32 -15.68
N GLN A 14 -0.23 -0.77 -14.76
CA GLN A 14 0.82 0.21 -15.09
C GLN A 14 2.02 -0.44 -15.78
N LEU A 15 2.23 -1.73 -15.49
CA LEU A 15 3.21 -2.58 -16.16
C LEU A 15 2.51 -3.79 -16.74
N ARG A 16 3.07 -4.36 -17.80
CA ARG A 16 2.66 -5.64 -18.37
C ARG A 16 3.67 -6.72 -17.97
N ALA A 17 3.18 -7.89 -17.61
CA ALA A 17 4.04 -9.03 -17.35
C ALA A 17 4.75 -9.44 -18.65
N GLN A 18 6.07 -9.69 -18.59
CA GLN A 18 6.84 -10.19 -19.72
C GLN A 18 6.60 -11.68 -19.96
N GLN A 19 6.30 -12.41 -18.89
CA GLN A 19 5.94 -13.83 -18.91
C GLN A 19 4.85 -14.09 -17.87
N GLY A 20 4.03 -15.11 -18.10
CA GLY A 20 2.88 -15.41 -17.25
C GLY A 20 1.72 -14.43 -17.45
N GLN A 21 0.81 -14.40 -16.49
CA GLN A 21 -0.41 -13.60 -16.53
C GLN A 21 -0.75 -13.04 -15.14
N VAL A 22 -1.43 -11.91 -15.11
CA VAL A 22 -1.95 -11.30 -13.88
C VAL A 22 -3.47 -11.30 -13.96
N LEU A 23 -4.09 -12.17 -13.20
CA LEU A 23 -5.54 -12.30 -13.19
C LEU A 23 -6.13 -11.49 -12.03
N VAL A 24 -7.04 -10.59 -12.35
CA VAL A 24 -7.89 -9.90 -11.37
C VAL A 24 -9.34 -10.26 -11.69
N GLU A 25 -10.04 -10.88 -10.74
CA GLU A 25 -11.39 -11.41 -10.93
C GLU A 25 -11.50 -12.36 -12.16
N GLY A 26 -10.45 -13.16 -12.38
CA GLY A 26 -10.39 -14.12 -13.48
C GLY A 26 -10.08 -13.53 -14.87
N LYS A 27 -9.85 -12.21 -14.97
CA LYS A 27 -9.50 -11.52 -16.22
C LYS A 27 -8.02 -11.14 -16.21
N ASP A 28 -7.35 -11.40 -17.33
CA ASP A 28 -5.94 -10.99 -17.49
C ASP A 28 -5.85 -9.48 -17.73
N VAL A 29 -5.20 -8.79 -16.78
CA VAL A 29 -5.00 -7.33 -16.83
C VAL A 29 -4.22 -6.90 -18.09
N ALA A 30 -3.31 -7.75 -18.60
CA ALA A 30 -2.53 -7.45 -19.80
C ALA A 30 -3.39 -7.45 -21.09
N ALA A 31 -4.56 -8.12 -21.05
CA ALA A 31 -5.49 -8.20 -22.18
C ALA A 31 -6.51 -7.04 -22.22
N PHE A 32 -6.56 -6.20 -21.18
CA PHE A 32 -7.52 -5.09 -21.13
C PHE A 32 -7.27 -4.06 -22.23
N SER A 33 -8.36 -3.65 -22.91
CA SER A 33 -8.40 -2.43 -23.69
C SER A 33 -8.21 -1.19 -22.80
N ALA A 34 -7.98 -0.04 -23.40
CA ALA A 34 -7.84 1.22 -22.65
C ALA A 34 -9.09 1.54 -21.81
N ALA A 35 -10.29 1.27 -22.34
CA ALA A 35 -11.54 1.49 -21.63
C ALA A 35 -11.72 0.51 -20.45
N GLU A 36 -11.42 -0.77 -20.64
CA GLU A 36 -11.46 -1.78 -19.57
C GLU A 36 -10.44 -1.49 -18.48
N LEU A 37 -9.23 -1.05 -18.86
CA LEU A 37 -8.19 -0.66 -17.91
C LEU A 37 -8.59 0.58 -17.09
N TYR A 38 -9.28 1.53 -17.71
CA TYR A 38 -9.84 2.69 -17.02
C TYR A 38 -10.88 2.26 -15.97
N GLU A 39 -11.85 1.42 -16.35
CA GLU A 39 -12.87 0.91 -15.43
C GLU A 39 -12.26 0.02 -14.33
N HIS A 40 -11.26 -0.79 -14.67
CA HIS A 40 -10.51 -1.57 -13.70
C HIS A 40 -9.87 -0.67 -12.61
N ARG A 41 -9.22 0.42 -13.01
CA ARG A 41 -8.58 1.37 -12.08
C ARG A 41 -9.58 2.17 -11.25
N ARG A 42 -10.76 2.46 -11.78
CA ARG A 42 -11.84 3.15 -11.03
C ARG A 42 -12.34 2.35 -9.84
N ARG A 43 -12.25 1.04 -9.88
CA ARG A 43 -12.65 0.13 -8.80
C ARG A 43 -11.54 -0.07 -7.76
N MET A 44 -10.37 0.55 -7.97
CA MET A 44 -9.21 0.44 -7.10
C MET A 44 -8.96 1.69 -6.31
N GLY A 45 -8.62 1.52 -5.03
CA GLY A 45 -8.04 2.56 -4.20
C GLY A 45 -6.57 2.26 -3.97
N VAL A 46 -5.69 3.23 -4.21
CA VAL A 46 -4.25 3.08 -4.00
C VAL A 46 -3.77 4.09 -2.96
N LEU A 47 -3.28 3.60 -1.83
CA LEU A 47 -2.58 4.41 -0.84
C LEU A 47 -1.07 4.29 -1.07
N PHE A 48 -0.46 5.36 -1.55
CA PHE A 48 0.98 5.44 -1.80
C PHE A 48 1.79 5.69 -0.53
N GLN A 49 3.06 5.30 -0.53
CA GLN A 49 3.99 5.36 0.60
C GLN A 49 4.03 6.72 1.33
N HIS A 50 3.96 7.84 0.63
CA HIS A 50 3.95 9.17 1.23
C HIS A 50 2.58 9.85 1.20
N GLY A 51 1.50 9.08 0.98
CA GLY A 51 0.14 9.61 0.84
C GLY A 51 -0.12 10.34 -0.47
N ALA A 52 0.88 10.94 -1.09
CA ALA A 52 0.83 11.66 -2.37
C ALA A 52 -0.33 12.68 -2.43
N LEU A 53 -0.54 13.46 -1.37
CA LEU A 53 -1.52 14.55 -1.37
C LEU A 53 -1.13 15.63 -2.37
N PHE A 54 -2.10 16.22 -3.03
CA PHE A 54 -1.91 17.44 -3.82
C PHE A 54 -1.62 18.59 -2.86
N THR A 55 -0.43 19.17 -2.96
CA THR A 55 0.07 20.16 -1.99
C THR A 55 -0.60 21.53 -2.11
N ASP A 56 -1.18 21.81 -3.26
CA ASP A 56 -1.91 23.01 -3.63
C ASP A 56 -3.44 22.93 -3.41
N LEU A 57 -3.93 21.76 -2.95
CA LEU A 57 -5.33 21.53 -2.63
C LEU A 57 -5.54 21.39 -1.13
N SER A 58 -6.67 21.93 -0.63
CA SER A 58 -7.10 21.74 0.75
C SER A 58 -7.33 20.24 1.07
N VAL A 59 -7.47 19.92 2.35
CA VAL A 59 -7.90 18.58 2.79
C VAL A 59 -9.22 18.18 2.14
N PHE A 60 -10.19 19.10 2.12
CA PHE A 60 -11.47 18.88 1.45
C PHE A 60 -11.28 18.55 -0.01
N ASP A 61 -10.54 19.37 -0.76
CA ASP A 61 -10.38 19.19 -2.19
C ASP A 61 -9.56 17.95 -2.54
N ASN A 62 -8.57 17.57 -1.70
CA ASN A 62 -7.87 16.30 -1.85
C ASN A 62 -8.83 15.10 -1.80
N VAL A 63 -9.76 15.09 -0.83
CA VAL A 63 -10.73 13.97 -0.69
C VAL A 63 -11.83 14.06 -1.74
N ALA A 64 -12.26 15.25 -2.13
CA ALA A 64 -13.27 15.48 -3.17
C ALA A 64 -12.77 15.14 -4.57
N PHE A 65 -11.46 15.24 -4.82
CA PHE A 65 -10.85 15.12 -6.14
C PHE A 65 -11.29 13.86 -6.91
N PRO A 66 -11.21 12.64 -6.38
CA PRO A 66 -11.66 11.45 -7.11
C PRO A 66 -13.16 11.48 -7.44
N MET A 67 -13.98 12.06 -6.57
CA MET A 67 -15.42 12.15 -6.80
C MET A 67 -15.74 13.11 -7.94
N ARG A 68 -15.08 14.28 -7.99
CA ARG A 68 -15.25 15.26 -9.06
C ARG A 68 -14.79 14.74 -10.41
N GLU A 69 -13.62 14.08 -10.45
CA GLU A 69 -13.02 13.59 -11.68
C GLU A 69 -13.73 12.35 -12.25
N LEU A 70 -14.25 11.47 -11.38
CA LEU A 70 -14.71 10.15 -11.78
C LEU A 70 -16.23 9.95 -11.67
N THR A 71 -16.97 10.97 -11.19
CA THR A 71 -18.43 10.89 -11.05
C THR A 71 -19.11 12.15 -11.56
N ARG A 72 -20.44 12.11 -11.65
CA ARG A 72 -21.28 13.27 -11.96
C ARG A 72 -22.11 13.69 -10.74
N LEU A 73 -21.61 13.46 -9.53
CA LEU A 73 -22.31 13.81 -8.30
C LEU A 73 -22.41 15.34 -8.17
N PRO A 74 -23.55 15.87 -7.71
CA PRO A 74 -23.66 17.28 -7.33
C PRO A 74 -22.70 17.65 -6.20
N GLU A 75 -22.17 18.87 -6.23
CA GLU A 75 -21.17 19.33 -5.23
C GLU A 75 -21.68 19.24 -3.78
N ALA A 76 -22.98 19.43 -3.55
CA ALA A 76 -23.59 19.25 -2.23
C ALA A 76 -23.45 17.80 -1.72
N VAL A 77 -23.61 16.81 -2.60
CA VAL A 77 -23.44 15.39 -2.27
C VAL A 77 -21.97 15.08 -2.03
N ILE A 78 -21.06 15.60 -2.88
CA ILE A 78 -19.62 15.45 -2.71
C ILE A 78 -19.18 15.98 -1.35
N ARG A 79 -19.69 17.18 -0.95
CA ARG A 79 -19.41 17.77 0.36
C ARG A 79 -19.77 16.84 1.50
N ASP A 80 -20.96 16.25 1.48
CA ASP A 80 -21.43 15.37 2.54
C ASP A 80 -20.61 14.06 2.58
N LEU A 81 -20.28 13.51 1.42
CA LEU A 81 -19.40 12.35 1.31
C LEU A 81 -18.00 12.63 1.83
N VAL A 82 -17.39 13.77 1.51
CA VAL A 82 -16.07 14.18 2.04
C VAL A 82 -16.09 14.22 3.57
N ILE A 83 -17.11 14.84 4.16
CA ILE A 83 -17.26 14.90 5.62
C ILE A 83 -17.35 13.49 6.21
N LEU A 84 -18.12 12.59 5.59
CA LEU A 84 -18.24 11.18 6.01
C LEU A 84 -16.88 10.46 5.93
N LYS A 85 -16.13 10.63 4.84
CA LYS A 85 -14.81 10.00 4.67
C LYS A 85 -13.79 10.55 5.66
N LEU A 86 -13.77 11.84 5.90
CA LEU A 86 -12.92 12.46 6.94
C LEU A 86 -13.31 11.99 8.34
N ASN A 87 -14.61 11.87 8.64
CA ASN A 87 -15.07 11.32 9.90
C ASN A 87 -14.63 9.84 10.08
N ALA A 88 -14.67 9.03 9.02
CA ALA A 88 -14.23 7.63 9.04
C ALA A 88 -12.76 7.47 9.45
N VAL A 89 -11.90 8.44 9.11
CA VAL A 89 -10.48 8.47 9.49
C VAL A 89 -10.19 9.34 10.72
N GLY A 90 -11.23 9.85 11.41
CA GLY A 90 -11.11 10.65 12.62
C GLY A 90 -10.55 12.06 12.38
N LEU A 91 -10.84 12.67 11.22
CA LEU A 91 -10.35 13.99 10.82
C LEU A 91 -11.47 14.96 10.42
N ARG A 92 -12.68 14.80 10.99
CA ARG A 92 -13.72 15.81 10.81
C ARG A 92 -13.30 17.13 11.45
N GLY A 93 -13.47 18.26 10.73
CA GLY A 93 -13.16 19.61 11.21
C GLY A 93 -11.84 20.17 10.66
N VAL A 94 -11.10 19.40 9.85
CA VAL A 94 -9.83 19.87 9.25
C VAL A 94 -9.96 20.16 7.75
N GLU A 95 -11.17 20.26 7.24
CA GLU A 95 -11.48 20.34 5.80
C GLU A 95 -10.76 21.49 5.09
N LYS A 96 -10.55 22.61 5.81
CA LYS A 96 -9.94 23.83 5.26
C LYS A 96 -8.42 23.87 5.35
N LEU A 97 -7.81 22.95 6.08
CA LEU A 97 -6.36 22.91 6.23
C LEU A 97 -5.68 22.50 4.92
N MET A 98 -4.47 23.01 4.72
CA MET A 98 -3.58 22.62 3.65
C MET A 98 -2.69 21.44 4.10
N PRO A 99 -2.18 20.61 3.19
CA PRO A 99 -1.28 19.51 3.54
C PRO A 99 -0.05 19.94 4.36
N SER A 100 0.47 21.14 4.16
CA SER A 100 1.58 21.71 4.91
C SER A 100 1.28 21.99 6.39
N GLU A 101 -0.01 22.06 6.76
CA GLU A 101 -0.47 22.29 8.13
C GLU A 101 -0.76 20.99 8.90
N LEU A 102 -0.58 19.82 8.24
CA LEU A 102 -0.88 18.52 8.80
C LEU A 102 0.36 17.87 9.41
N SER A 103 0.18 17.15 10.53
CA SER A 103 1.19 16.18 10.96
C SER A 103 1.28 15.00 9.96
N GLY A 104 2.40 14.25 9.98
CA GLY A 104 2.57 13.09 9.11
C GLY A 104 1.45 12.05 9.25
N GLY A 105 1.02 11.77 10.48
CA GLY A 105 -0.11 10.89 10.75
C GLY A 105 -1.45 11.45 10.24
N MET A 106 -1.68 12.77 10.35
CA MET A 106 -2.88 13.40 9.78
C MET A 106 -2.85 13.32 8.24
N ALA A 107 -1.74 13.66 7.61
CA ALA A 107 -1.58 13.60 6.16
C ALA A 107 -1.85 12.17 5.63
N ARG A 108 -1.36 11.14 6.34
CA ARG A 108 -1.62 9.74 6.00
C ARG A 108 -3.10 9.40 6.08
N ARG A 109 -3.80 9.87 7.12
CA ARG A 109 -5.25 9.68 7.29
C ARG A 109 -6.07 10.42 6.23
N VAL A 110 -5.68 11.63 5.83
CA VAL A 110 -6.31 12.34 4.69
C VAL A 110 -6.11 11.56 3.39
N ALA A 111 -4.89 11.06 3.14
CA ALA A 111 -4.62 10.24 1.97
C ALA A 111 -5.48 8.95 1.97
N LEU A 112 -5.67 8.33 3.13
CA LEU A 112 -6.56 7.18 3.27
C LEU A 112 -8.02 7.55 3.00
N ALA A 113 -8.52 8.70 3.50
CA ALA A 113 -9.86 9.20 3.20
C ALA A 113 -10.06 9.43 1.70
N ARG A 114 -9.06 9.99 1.00
CA ARG A 114 -9.08 10.15 -0.46
C ARG A 114 -9.10 8.81 -1.17
N THR A 115 -8.30 7.85 -0.71
CA THR A 115 -8.21 6.51 -1.30
C THR A 115 -9.56 5.78 -1.27
N ILE A 116 -10.34 5.97 -0.21
CA ILE A 116 -11.66 5.36 -0.06
C ILE A 116 -12.82 6.23 -0.54
N ALA A 117 -12.54 7.34 -1.22
CA ALA A 117 -13.55 8.31 -1.63
C ALA A 117 -14.67 7.69 -2.48
N LEU A 118 -14.34 6.72 -3.31
CA LEU A 118 -15.27 6.03 -4.22
C LEU A 118 -15.69 4.62 -3.76
N ASP A 119 -15.48 4.27 -2.48
CA ASP A 119 -15.76 2.94 -1.93
C ASP A 119 -15.19 1.79 -2.80
N PRO A 120 -13.86 1.73 -2.97
CA PRO A 120 -13.23 0.81 -3.91
C PRO A 120 -13.40 -0.65 -3.49
N GLU A 121 -13.55 -1.53 -4.47
CA GLU A 121 -13.65 -2.98 -4.28
C GLU A 121 -12.29 -3.62 -4.02
N ILE A 122 -11.21 -3.00 -4.52
CA ILE A 122 -9.83 -3.44 -4.35
C ILE A 122 -9.02 -2.31 -3.74
N MET A 123 -8.33 -2.60 -2.64
CA MET A 123 -7.45 -1.66 -1.95
C MET A 123 -5.99 -2.11 -2.07
N LEU A 124 -5.14 -1.19 -2.51
CA LEU A 124 -3.70 -1.40 -2.59
C LEU A 124 -3.00 -0.45 -1.63
N TYR A 125 -2.20 -1.00 -0.71
CA TYR A 125 -1.43 -0.24 0.27
C TYR A 125 0.06 -0.40 0.01
N ASP A 126 0.73 0.68 -0.42
CA ASP A 126 2.18 0.69 -0.64
C ASP A 126 2.87 1.32 0.57
N GLU A 127 3.48 0.46 1.41
CA GLU A 127 4.22 0.85 2.61
C GLU A 127 3.42 1.81 3.52
N PRO A 128 2.21 1.44 4.00
CA PRO A 128 1.30 2.36 4.67
C PRO A 128 1.83 2.87 6.02
N PHE A 129 2.79 2.17 6.62
CA PHE A 129 3.32 2.44 7.96
C PHE A 129 4.62 3.26 7.97
N THR A 130 5.31 3.34 6.83
CA THR A 130 6.64 3.97 6.74
C THR A 130 6.63 5.42 7.19
N GLY A 131 7.58 5.75 8.08
CA GLY A 131 7.81 7.11 8.57
C GLY A 131 6.79 7.62 9.59
N LEU A 132 5.97 6.73 10.15
CA LEU A 132 5.03 7.06 11.22
C LEU A 132 5.64 6.78 12.60
N ASP A 133 5.24 7.59 13.56
CA ASP A 133 5.49 7.30 14.97
C ASP A 133 4.64 6.09 15.44
N PRO A 134 4.99 5.41 16.55
CA PRO A 134 4.31 4.19 16.98
C PRO A 134 2.80 4.35 17.23
N ILE A 135 2.35 5.53 17.68
CA ILE A 135 0.93 5.79 17.93
C ILE A 135 0.19 5.93 16.59
N SER A 136 0.72 6.76 15.69
CA SER A 136 0.17 6.95 14.35
C SER A 136 0.12 5.65 13.55
N LEU A 137 1.14 4.81 13.68
CA LEU A 137 1.22 3.51 13.05
C LEU A 137 0.07 2.60 13.53
N GLY A 138 -0.15 2.47 14.84
CA GLY A 138 -1.26 1.71 15.40
C GLY A 138 -2.63 2.23 14.94
N VAL A 139 -2.78 3.56 14.87
CA VAL A 139 -4.02 4.19 14.35
C VAL A 139 -4.26 3.82 12.89
N ILE A 140 -3.24 3.88 12.03
CA ILE A 140 -3.37 3.53 10.61
C ILE A 140 -3.69 2.05 10.43
N ALA A 141 -3.03 1.15 11.16
CA ALA A 141 -3.33 -0.29 11.13
C ALA A 141 -4.80 -0.58 11.50
N HIS A 142 -5.27 0.04 12.59
CA HIS A 142 -6.67 -0.08 13.01
C HIS A 142 -7.66 0.48 11.95
N LEU A 143 -7.35 1.64 11.35
CA LEU A 143 -8.19 2.23 10.31
C LEU A 143 -8.25 1.36 9.06
N ILE A 144 -7.12 0.80 8.60
CA ILE A 144 -7.07 -0.13 7.46
C ILE A 144 -7.98 -1.32 7.73
N SER A 145 -7.86 -1.97 8.89
CA SER A 145 -8.70 -3.10 9.26
C SER A 145 -10.19 -2.74 9.30
N ARG A 146 -10.56 -1.63 9.96
CA ARG A 146 -11.95 -1.16 10.02
C ARG A 146 -12.54 -0.85 8.65
N ILE A 147 -11.79 -0.14 7.81
CA ILE A 147 -12.23 0.24 6.46
C ILE A 147 -12.41 -1.00 5.60
N ASN A 148 -11.45 -1.93 5.63
CA ASN A 148 -11.54 -3.18 4.88
C ASN A 148 -12.79 -3.97 5.24
N ASN A 149 -13.08 -4.10 6.55
CA ASN A 149 -14.28 -4.78 7.04
C ASN A 149 -15.57 -4.05 6.62
N ALA A 150 -15.59 -2.72 6.67
CA ALA A 150 -16.75 -1.91 6.31
C ALA A 150 -17.05 -1.95 4.81
N LEU A 151 -16.04 -1.85 3.96
CA LEU A 151 -16.17 -1.88 2.51
C LEU A 151 -16.25 -3.31 1.95
N ARG A 152 -15.85 -4.32 2.72
CA ARG A 152 -15.69 -5.71 2.25
C ARG A 152 -14.79 -5.81 1.02
N SER A 153 -13.80 -4.93 0.94
CA SER A 153 -12.86 -4.86 -0.18
C SER A 153 -11.79 -5.94 -0.07
N THR A 154 -11.28 -6.39 -1.21
CA THR A 154 -10.06 -7.19 -1.26
C THR A 154 -8.86 -6.26 -1.13
N SER A 155 -7.98 -6.54 -0.16
CA SER A 155 -6.83 -5.67 0.13
C SER A 155 -5.51 -6.38 -0.15
N VAL A 156 -4.61 -5.71 -0.84
CA VAL A 156 -3.21 -6.12 -1.00
C VAL A 156 -2.33 -5.05 -0.38
N MET A 157 -1.53 -5.45 0.59
CA MET A 157 -0.58 -4.57 1.28
C MET A 157 0.85 -5.03 1.00
N VAL A 158 1.70 -4.11 0.59
CA VAL A 158 3.14 -4.32 0.59
C VAL A 158 3.75 -3.54 1.75
N SER A 159 4.54 -4.21 2.57
CA SER A 159 5.16 -3.61 3.76
C SER A 159 6.45 -4.34 4.11
N HIS A 160 7.35 -3.62 4.77
CA HIS A 160 8.49 -4.19 5.49
C HIS A 160 8.26 -4.18 7.01
N ASP A 161 7.17 -3.58 7.49
CA ASP A 161 6.75 -3.63 8.89
C ASP A 161 5.94 -4.91 9.12
N ILE A 162 6.63 -5.94 9.63
CA ILE A 162 6.07 -7.28 9.75
C ILE A 162 5.02 -7.32 10.85
N GLU A 163 5.36 -6.82 12.03
CA GLU A 163 4.54 -6.99 13.23
C GLU A 163 3.14 -6.40 13.01
N GLN A 164 3.09 -5.16 12.52
CA GLN A 164 1.81 -4.48 12.26
C GLN A 164 1.05 -5.10 11.11
N SER A 165 1.76 -5.53 10.06
CA SER A 165 1.12 -6.18 8.92
C SER A 165 0.48 -7.50 9.32
N LEU A 166 1.21 -8.37 10.05
CA LEU A 166 0.70 -9.67 10.51
C LEU A 166 -0.49 -9.56 11.46
N ALA A 167 -0.67 -8.43 12.13
CA ALA A 167 -1.81 -8.20 13.02
C ALA A 167 -3.14 -7.96 12.29
N ILE A 168 -3.11 -7.57 11.02
CA ILE A 168 -4.31 -7.12 10.29
C ILE A 168 -4.57 -7.86 8.97
N VAL A 169 -3.71 -8.79 8.56
CA VAL A 169 -3.88 -9.55 7.32
C VAL A 169 -4.36 -10.96 7.58
N ASN A 170 -5.02 -11.57 6.58
CA ASN A 170 -5.48 -12.96 6.62
C ASN A 170 -4.49 -13.91 5.92
N GLN A 171 -3.71 -13.40 4.97
CA GLN A 171 -2.75 -14.15 4.18
C GLN A 171 -1.46 -13.37 4.03
N VAL A 172 -0.35 -14.05 4.04
CA VAL A 172 0.99 -13.52 3.85
C VAL A 172 1.64 -14.19 2.65
N ILE A 173 2.27 -13.40 1.80
CA ILE A 173 3.13 -13.87 0.71
C ILE A 173 4.50 -13.24 0.94
N PHE A 174 5.50 -14.04 1.21
CA PHE A 174 6.87 -13.58 1.39
C PHE A 174 7.65 -13.70 0.09
N LEU A 175 8.15 -12.55 -0.39
CA LEU A 175 8.91 -12.45 -1.64
C LEU A 175 10.39 -12.19 -1.35
N ALA A 176 11.27 -13.04 -1.88
CA ALA A 176 12.71 -12.83 -1.88
C ALA A 176 13.29 -13.17 -3.25
N HIS A 177 14.22 -12.35 -3.74
CA HIS A 177 14.88 -12.54 -5.04
C HIS A 177 13.94 -12.73 -6.24
N GLY A 178 12.73 -12.14 -6.19
CA GLY A 178 11.72 -12.29 -7.24
C GLY A 178 10.90 -13.56 -7.19
N GLU A 179 11.09 -14.39 -6.15
CA GLU A 179 10.38 -15.65 -5.96
C GLU A 179 9.50 -15.62 -4.72
N VAL A 180 8.43 -16.43 -4.72
CA VAL A 180 7.60 -16.67 -3.54
C VAL A 180 8.29 -17.71 -2.66
N VAL A 181 8.80 -17.26 -1.51
CA VAL A 181 9.45 -18.13 -0.52
C VAL A 181 8.44 -18.75 0.42
N PHE A 182 7.35 -18.04 0.70
CA PHE A 182 6.28 -18.52 1.57
C PHE A 182 4.94 -17.93 1.14
N SER A 183 3.87 -18.71 1.30
CA SER A 183 2.48 -18.27 1.18
C SER A 183 1.63 -19.04 2.18
N GLY A 184 0.97 -18.33 3.10
CA GLY A 184 0.17 -18.95 4.16
C GLY A 184 -0.43 -17.90 5.10
N SER A 185 -0.95 -18.34 6.24
CA SER A 185 -1.49 -17.48 7.29
C SER A 185 -0.37 -16.78 8.09
N PRO A 186 -0.69 -15.69 8.82
CA PRO A 186 0.24 -15.07 9.76
C PRO A 186 0.79 -16.03 10.81
N GLU A 187 -0.04 -16.95 11.30
CA GLU A 187 0.32 -17.96 12.29
C GLU A 187 1.33 -18.96 11.73
N GLU A 188 1.10 -19.46 10.52
CA GLU A 188 2.03 -20.35 9.82
C GLU A 188 3.36 -19.65 9.55
N MET A 189 3.34 -18.36 9.18
CA MET A 189 4.57 -17.60 8.98
C MET A 189 5.39 -17.46 10.27
N ARG A 190 4.76 -17.24 11.42
CA ARG A 190 5.45 -17.13 12.71
C ARG A 190 6.11 -18.44 13.17
N GLN A 191 5.56 -19.57 12.72
CA GLN A 191 6.04 -20.91 13.04
C GLN A 191 7.02 -21.45 12.00
N LEU A 192 7.23 -20.74 10.91
CA LEU A 192 8.06 -21.21 9.81
C LEU A 192 9.55 -21.17 10.18
N ASP A 193 10.16 -22.34 10.21
CA ASP A 193 11.62 -22.49 10.35
C ASP A 193 12.30 -22.23 8.99
N SER A 194 12.39 -20.97 8.61
CA SER A 194 13.03 -20.51 7.39
C SER A 194 14.09 -19.47 7.70
N PRO A 195 15.34 -19.68 7.30
CA PRO A 195 16.40 -18.68 7.48
C PRO A 195 16.08 -17.31 6.91
N TRP A 196 15.33 -17.26 5.81
CA TRP A 196 14.85 -16.01 5.17
C TRP A 196 13.86 -15.26 6.04
N VAL A 197 12.86 -15.97 6.56
CA VAL A 197 11.84 -15.40 7.43
C VAL A 197 12.47 -14.97 8.75
N HIS A 198 13.32 -15.83 9.33
CA HIS A 198 14.01 -15.56 10.59
C HIS A 198 14.88 -14.29 10.50
N GLN A 199 15.74 -14.19 9.46
CA GLN A 199 16.56 -13.01 9.25
C GLN A 199 15.73 -11.74 9.10
N PHE A 200 14.63 -11.83 8.34
CA PHE A 200 13.79 -10.68 8.05
C PHE A 200 12.97 -10.25 9.27
N VAL A 201 12.38 -11.20 10.00
CA VAL A 201 11.56 -10.93 11.20
C VAL A 201 12.40 -10.37 12.34
N HIS A 202 13.61 -10.89 12.56
CA HIS A 202 14.48 -10.49 13.66
C HIS A 202 15.50 -9.41 13.27
N GLY A 203 15.56 -9.00 12.01
CA GLY A 203 16.48 -7.96 11.53
C GLY A 203 17.96 -8.38 11.65
N GLU A 204 18.26 -9.68 11.49
CA GLU A 204 19.59 -10.20 11.68
C GLU A 204 20.56 -9.75 10.56
N PRO A 205 21.78 -9.29 10.91
CA PRO A 205 22.73 -8.84 9.92
C PRO A 205 23.32 -9.98 9.08
N ASN A 206 23.27 -11.21 9.60
CA ASN A 206 23.78 -12.41 8.94
C ASN A 206 22.62 -13.34 8.55
N GLY A 207 22.64 -13.86 7.33
CA GLY A 207 21.60 -14.75 6.82
C GLY A 207 21.60 -14.84 5.30
N PRO A 208 20.54 -15.35 4.70
CA PRO A 208 20.42 -15.48 3.25
C PRO A 208 20.54 -14.15 2.48
N VAL A 209 20.14 -13.02 3.10
CA VAL A 209 20.44 -11.68 2.57
C VAL A 209 21.84 -11.29 3.05
N ALA A 210 22.79 -11.28 2.12
CA ALA A 210 24.17 -10.97 2.44
C ALA A 210 24.34 -9.51 2.90
N PHE A 211 25.02 -9.30 4.02
CA PHE A 211 25.41 -7.97 4.49
C PHE A 211 26.39 -7.28 3.53
N ARG A 212 27.30 -8.06 2.91
CA ARG A 212 28.32 -7.53 2.00
C ARG A 212 27.86 -7.68 0.55
N TYR A 213 28.04 -6.63 -0.22
CA TYR A 213 27.93 -6.69 -1.68
C TYR A 213 29.00 -7.67 -2.21
N PRO A 214 28.64 -8.62 -3.10
CA PRO A 214 29.62 -9.54 -3.67
C PRO A 214 30.61 -8.76 -4.57
N ALA A 215 31.80 -8.51 -4.04
CA ALA A 215 32.90 -7.92 -4.82
C ALA A 215 33.54 -9.00 -5.70
N ALA A 216 33.93 -8.60 -6.91
CA ALA A 216 34.63 -9.50 -7.83
C ALA A 216 36.04 -9.86 -7.36
N THR A 217 36.63 -9.01 -6.53
CA THR A 217 38.00 -9.10 -5.98
C THR A 217 37.96 -9.11 -4.46
N THR A 218 38.98 -9.66 -3.83
CA THR A 218 39.13 -9.55 -2.36
C THR A 218 39.65 -8.18 -1.99
N LEU A 219 39.33 -7.71 -0.76
CA LEU A 219 39.85 -6.45 -0.24
C LEU A 219 41.38 -6.36 -0.32
N GLN A 220 42.07 -7.48 -0.13
CA GLN A 220 43.52 -7.57 -0.21
C GLN A 220 44.02 -7.32 -1.65
N GLN A 221 43.34 -7.87 -2.66
CA GLN A 221 43.64 -7.60 -4.06
C GLN A 221 43.36 -6.14 -4.43
N ASP A 222 42.31 -5.55 -3.92
CA ASP A 222 41.97 -4.16 -4.16
C ASP A 222 42.92 -3.16 -3.51
N LEU A 223 43.54 -3.53 -2.37
CA LEU A 223 44.46 -2.65 -1.62
C LEU A 223 45.92 -2.82 -2.02
N LEU A 224 46.33 -4.00 -2.49
CA LEU A 224 47.73 -4.32 -2.74
C LEU A 224 48.08 -4.37 -4.23
N GLY A 225 47.09 -4.18 -5.13
CA GLY A 225 47.26 -4.11 -6.58
C GLY A 225 47.48 -5.49 -7.20
#